data_50a1dfd69d923b392bd8c0d7bae2c0fa
#
_entry.id   50a1dfd69d923b392bd8c0d7bae2c0fa
#
_cell.length_a   1.000
_cell.length_b   1.000
_cell.length_c   1.000
_cell.angle_alpha   90.00
_cell.angle_beta   90.00
_cell.angle_gamma   90.00
#
_symmetry.space_group_name_H-M   'P 1'
#
loop_
_entity.id
_entity.type
_entity.pdbx_description
1 polymer ?
#
loop_
_entity_poly.entity_id
_entity_poly.type
_entity_poly.pdbx_seq_one_letter_code
_entity_poly.pdbx_strand_id
1 'polypeptide(L)'
;MSGLELALGFAALLAGLTGTWSPCGFSMIETLGPTGHTGGRTTTIAACVTFTMGALFGGLMTFGSLSAVGALVQGADDRAAYIAAAVIAVAAAVAEARAIPIVPQVRRQLPEHWRRLMPMPLAGGLYGVLLGLGFTTFVLTLGVWALAGIAFAVGEPAVGLVLGLAFGVGRALPIALAAPVADRPAGIRVTELMADRPAIYRGFRLGDGAALVLVAAALASTVPASAARLETAPAADPSASGQGLAFQRPDRSGVLRRGGEEIALGGRDPALGGGRVAVASGDEIVIRSAADLSELGRFEAAGADALAVSQGWLVWRDRDSSGDVMRARRIERPGAPGKLKTLASVSGKAQLGRPSLDGNRVVYAKATPRVNRILKQALGTGRKTTLRRSVTVGLSNPSIGGKRLLYVRHERRGDLLKLARLQGGEGRTLMRKRHGTLWSTALTKKRAYVTAIRGIGPSQKILSVKR
;
A
#
# COMPACT_ATOMS: atom_id res chain seq x y z
N MET A 1 -6.71 -5.39 -10.59
CA MET A 1 -5.51 -6.11 -10.08
C MET A 1 -4.28 -5.26 -10.37
N SER A 2 -3.35 -5.18 -9.43
CA SER A 2 -2.05 -4.52 -9.65
C SER A 2 -1.11 -5.47 -10.42
N GLY A 3 -0.06 -4.93 -11.08
CA GLY A 3 0.95 -5.78 -11.74
C GLY A 3 1.61 -6.79 -10.79
N LEU A 4 1.76 -6.43 -9.50
CA LEU A 4 2.26 -7.33 -8.47
C LEU A 4 1.31 -8.51 -8.20
N GLU A 5 0.00 -8.27 -8.10
CA GLU A 5 -0.99 -9.33 -7.89
C GLU A 5 -1.05 -10.30 -9.06
N LEU A 6 -0.90 -9.80 -10.30
CA LEU A 6 -0.84 -10.63 -11.49
C LEU A 6 0.41 -11.52 -11.49
N ALA A 7 1.58 -10.94 -11.19
CA ALA A 7 2.83 -11.70 -11.13
C ALA A 7 2.79 -12.77 -10.02
N LEU A 8 2.28 -12.42 -8.84
CA LEU A 8 2.13 -13.35 -7.72
C LEU A 8 1.12 -14.47 -8.04
N GLY A 9 -0.04 -14.12 -8.62
CA GLY A 9 -1.05 -15.11 -9.03
C GLY A 9 -0.49 -16.08 -10.07
N PHE A 10 0.24 -15.58 -11.07
CA PHE A 10 0.89 -16.42 -12.08
C PHE A 10 1.93 -17.36 -11.47
N ALA A 11 2.81 -16.84 -10.59
CA ALA A 11 3.80 -17.66 -9.90
C ALA A 11 3.16 -18.75 -9.01
N ALA A 12 2.08 -18.41 -8.30
CA ALA A 12 1.34 -19.35 -7.48
C ALA A 12 0.64 -20.45 -8.30
N LEU A 13 0.06 -20.08 -9.44
CA LEU A 13 -0.53 -21.02 -10.39
C LEU A 13 0.51 -22.03 -10.90
N LEU A 14 1.67 -21.55 -11.34
CA LEU A 14 2.76 -22.41 -11.82
C LEU A 14 3.29 -23.32 -10.70
N ALA A 15 3.56 -22.80 -9.50
CA ALA A 15 4.01 -23.60 -8.37
C ALA A 15 2.98 -24.69 -7.99
N GLY A 16 1.69 -24.41 -8.11
CA GLY A 16 0.62 -25.37 -7.97
C GLY A 16 0.68 -26.47 -9.03
N LEU A 17 0.82 -26.10 -10.29
CA LEU A 17 0.98 -27.02 -11.44
C LEU A 17 2.20 -27.92 -11.27
N THR A 18 3.38 -27.34 -10.99
CA THR A 18 4.62 -28.08 -10.73
C THR A 18 4.46 -29.09 -9.61
N GLY A 19 3.75 -28.68 -8.55
CA GLY A 19 3.48 -29.55 -7.42
C GLY A 19 2.62 -30.77 -7.73
N THR A 20 1.83 -30.76 -8.80
CA THR A 20 1.03 -31.90 -9.24
C THR A 20 1.89 -33.00 -9.85
N TRP A 21 3.11 -32.69 -10.33
CA TRP A 21 4.12 -33.69 -10.78
C TRP A 21 4.73 -34.50 -9.64
N SER A 22 4.12 -34.51 -8.46
CA SER A 22 4.52 -35.31 -7.32
C SER A 22 3.85 -36.68 -7.30
N PRO A 23 4.41 -37.70 -6.61
CA PRO A 23 3.75 -38.97 -6.43
C PRO A 23 2.34 -38.86 -5.86
N CYS A 24 2.10 -37.87 -5.01
CA CYS A 24 0.76 -37.59 -4.46
C CYS A 24 -0.22 -37.11 -5.54
N GLY A 25 0.23 -36.30 -6.49
CA GLY A 25 -0.61 -35.83 -7.61
C GLY A 25 -1.00 -36.99 -8.53
N PHE A 26 -0.06 -37.86 -8.87
CA PHE A 26 -0.34 -39.08 -9.68
C PHE A 26 -1.33 -39.99 -9.01
N SER A 27 -1.08 -40.31 -7.73
CA SER A 27 -1.98 -41.16 -6.94
C SER A 27 -3.42 -40.59 -6.89
N MET A 28 -3.58 -39.26 -6.92
CA MET A 28 -4.91 -38.63 -6.95
C MET A 28 -5.61 -38.79 -8.29
N ILE A 29 -4.89 -38.72 -9.41
CA ILE A 29 -5.48 -38.97 -10.74
C ILE A 29 -6.10 -40.38 -10.80
N GLU A 30 -5.36 -41.40 -10.32
CA GLU A 30 -5.84 -42.77 -10.26
C GLU A 30 -6.99 -42.93 -9.24
N THR A 31 -6.83 -42.36 -8.04
CA THR A 31 -7.81 -42.51 -6.94
C THR A 31 -9.15 -41.86 -7.27
N LEU A 32 -9.17 -40.69 -7.89
CA LEU A 32 -10.37 -39.98 -8.26
C LEU A 32 -10.95 -40.46 -9.61
N GLY A 33 -10.13 -41.15 -10.39
CA GLY A 33 -10.51 -41.71 -11.69
C GLY A 33 -11.54 -42.85 -11.60
N PRO A 34 -12.18 -43.22 -12.72
CA PRO A 34 -13.22 -44.26 -12.76
C PRO A 34 -12.75 -45.64 -12.26
N THR A 35 -11.45 -45.92 -12.33
CA THR A 35 -10.84 -47.17 -11.86
C THR A 35 -10.53 -47.17 -10.36
N GLY A 36 -10.51 -46.04 -9.71
CA GLY A 36 -10.16 -45.91 -8.28
C GLY A 36 -11.34 -46.15 -7.32
N HIS A 37 -12.57 -46.23 -7.83
CA HIS A 37 -13.78 -46.43 -7.02
C HIS A 37 -14.91 -47.06 -7.84
N THR A 38 -15.95 -47.58 -7.15
CA THR A 38 -17.09 -48.27 -7.77
C THR A 38 -18.25 -47.37 -8.21
N GLY A 39 -18.16 -46.05 -7.96
CA GLY A 39 -19.29 -45.12 -8.11
C GLY A 39 -19.55 -44.57 -9.52
N GLY A 40 -18.80 -45.03 -10.52
CA GLY A 40 -18.99 -44.59 -11.90
C GLY A 40 -18.62 -43.14 -12.19
N ARG A 41 -18.93 -42.65 -13.40
CA ARG A 41 -18.47 -41.35 -13.94
C ARG A 41 -19.03 -40.13 -13.19
N THR A 42 -20.26 -40.21 -12.70
CA THR A 42 -20.89 -39.13 -11.93
C THR A 42 -20.16 -38.91 -10.60
N THR A 43 -19.79 -40.00 -9.92
CA THR A 43 -19.00 -39.96 -8.70
C THR A 43 -17.61 -39.39 -8.94
N THR A 44 -16.94 -39.75 -10.05
CA THR A 44 -15.66 -39.13 -10.48
C THR A 44 -15.79 -37.64 -10.63
N ILE A 45 -16.81 -37.16 -11.36
CA ILE A 45 -17.03 -35.71 -11.57
C ILE A 45 -17.28 -35.01 -10.23
N ALA A 46 -18.18 -35.56 -9.38
CA ALA A 46 -18.44 -35.01 -8.07
C ALA A 46 -17.16 -34.96 -7.19
N ALA A 47 -16.35 -36.02 -7.22
CA ALA A 47 -15.08 -36.09 -6.50
C ALA A 47 -14.06 -35.06 -7.02
N CYS A 48 -13.97 -34.83 -8.33
CA CYS A 48 -13.12 -33.80 -8.93
C CYS A 48 -13.58 -32.38 -8.55
N VAL A 49 -14.88 -32.12 -8.51
CA VAL A 49 -15.44 -30.84 -8.09
C VAL A 49 -15.12 -30.57 -6.61
N THR A 50 -15.41 -31.52 -5.72
CA THR A 50 -15.13 -31.38 -4.29
C THR A 50 -13.62 -31.29 -4.02
N PHE A 51 -12.80 -32.04 -4.75
CA PHE A 51 -11.34 -31.93 -4.71
C PHE A 51 -10.87 -30.50 -5.08
N THR A 52 -11.41 -29.95 -6.16
CA THR A 52 -11.09 -28.58 -6.58
C THR A 52 -11.46 -27.57 -5.50
N MET A 53 -12.67 -27.67 -4.95
CA MET A 53 -13.11 -26.79 -3.85
C MET A 53 -12.21 -26.95 -2.62
N GLY A 54 -11.84 -28.19 -2.28
CA GLY A 54 -10.90 -28.46 -1.20
C GLY A 54 -9.52 -27.84 -1.43
N ALA A 55 -8.98 -27.96 -2.64
CA ALA A 55 -7.68 -27.38 -2.99
C ALA A 55 -7.68 -25.84 -2.93
N LEU A 56 -8.75 -25.20 -3.38
CA LEU A 56 -8.96 -23.77 -3.23
C LEU A 56 -9.00 -23.35 -1.75
N PHE A 57 -9.78 -24.07 -0.97
CA PHE A 57 -9.88 -23.81 0.47
C PHE A 57 -8.54 -23.98 1.19
N GLY A 58 -7.82 -25.07 0.92
CA GLY A 58 -6.49 -25.31 1.50
C GLY A 58 -5.48 -24.22 1.15
N GLY A 59 -5.45 -23.78 -0.11
CA GLY A 59 -4.61 -22.67 -0.57
C GLY A 59 -4.95 -21.36 0.14
N LEU A 60 -6.24 -21.04 0.25
CA LEU A 60 -6.71 -19.86 1.00
C LEU A 60 -6.33 -19.93 2.48
N MET A 61 -6.48 -21.07 3.12
CA MET A 61 -6.07 -21.28 4.51
C MET A 61 -4.57 -21.01 4.70
N THR A 62 -3.71 -21.53 3.84
CA THR A 62 -2.26 -21.35 3.99
C THR A 62 -1.84 -19.92 3.68
N PHE A 63 -2.07 -19.45 2.47
CA PHE A 63 -1.55 -18.14 2.04
C PHE A 63 -2.34 -16.99 2.65
N GLY A 64 -3.62 -17.17 2.89
CA GLY A 64 -4.47 -16.19 3.57
C GLY A 64 -4.07 -16.01 5.04
N SER A 65 -3.87 -17.10 5.79
CA SER A 65 -3.43 -17.01 7.19
C SER A 65 -2.03 -16.43 7.32
N LEU A 66 -1.07 -16.85 6.47
CA LEU A 66 0.28 -16.30 6.47
C LEU A 66 0.29 -14.79 6.18
N SER A 67 -0.49 -14.34 5.21
CA SER A 67 -0.64 -12.90 4.94
C SER A 67 -1.31 -12.16 6.10
N ALA A 68 -2.31 -12.75 6.75
CA ALA A 68 -2.97 -12.16 7.90
C ALA A 68 -2.02 -12.04 9.10
N VAL A 69 -1.26 -13.09 9.41
CA VAL A 69 -0.24 -13.07 10.46
C VAL A 69 0.86 -12.07 10.12
N GLY A 70 1.33 -12.03 8.87
CA GLY A 70 2.27 -11.02 8.39
C GLY A 70 1.76 -9.60 8.63
N ALA A 71 0.47 -9.33 8.35
CA ALA A 71 -0.15 -8.03 8.61
C ALA A 71 -0.14 -7.62 10.09
N LEU A 72 -0.25 -8.60 11.00
CA LEU A 72 -0.23 -8.37 12.47
C LEU A 72 1.19 -8.11 12.98
N VAL A 73 2.18 -8.82 12.44
CA VAL A 73 3.57 -8.77 12.91
C VAL A 73 4.34 -7.60 12.28
N GLN A 74 3.99 -7.19 11.07
CA GLN A 74 4.71 -6.13 10.38
C GLN A 74 4.61 -4.79 11.10
N GLY A 75 5.78 -4.21 11.39
CA GLY A 75 5.94 -2.85 11.86
C GLY A 75 5.62 -1.80 10.80
N ALA A 76 6.00 -0.55 11.07
CA ALA A 76 5.70 0.60 10.19
C ALA A 76 6.58 0.68 8.92
N ASP A 77 7.50 -0.26 8.68
CA ASP A 77 8.45 -0.20 7.56
C ASP A 77 8.09 -1.20 6.44
N ASP A 78 7.12 -0.79 5.60
CA ASP A 78 6.73 -1.55 4.40
C ASP A 78 7.92 -1.80 3.45
N ARG A 79 8.97 -0.97 3.49
CA ARG A 79 10.13 -1.10 2.60
C ARG A 79 10.97 -2.33 2.92
N ALA A 80 11.28 -2.56 4.20
CA ALA A 80 12.04 -3.72 4.62
C ALA A 80 11.31 -5.02 4.25
N ALA A 81 9.98 -5.03 4.42
CA ALA A 81 9.11 -6.13 4.05
C ALA A 81 9.17 -6.45 2.53
N TYR A 82 9.07 -5.44 1.67
CA TYR A 82 9.16 -5.64 0.22
C TYR A 82 10.55 -6.04 -0.25
N ILE A 83 11.61 -5.49 0.37
CA ILE A 83 12.99 -5.91 0.09
C ILE A 83 13.19 -7.37 0.51
N ALA A 84 12.74 -7.76 1.71
CA ALA A 84 12.81 -9.14 2.16
C ALA A 84 12.06 -10.09 1.21
N ALA A 85 10.83 -9.73 0.80
CA ALA A 85 10.06 -10.49 -0.17
C ALA A 85 10.78 -10.62 -1.53
N ALA A 86 11.41 -9.54 -2.01
CA ALA A 86 12.17 -9.56 -3.26
C ALA A 86 13.43 -10.44 -3.15
N VAL A 87 14.14 -10.39 -2.02
CA VAL A 87 15.30 -11.25 -1.76
C VAL A 87 14.89 -12.72 -1.71
N ILE A 88 13.77 -13.05 -1.04
CA ILE A 88 13.22 -14.42 -1.02
C ILE A 88 12.90 -14.88 -2.45
N ALA A 89 12.25 -14.03 -3.26
CA ALA A 89 11.91 -14.36 -4.64
C ALA A 89 13.15 -14.63 -5.51
N VAL A 90 14.19 -13.77 -5.40
CA VAL A 90 15.44 -13.95 -6.15
C VAL A 90 16.19 -15.21 -5.70
N ALA A 91 16.33 -15.43 -4.40
CA ALA A 91 17.01 -16.60 -3.85
C ALA A 91 16.35 -17.90 -4.30
N ALA A 92 15.03 -17.97 -4.26
CA ALA A 92 14.27 -19.12 -4.72
C ALA A 92 14.36 -19.30 -6.24
N ALA A 93 14.31 -18.20 -7.03
CA ALA A 93 14.48 -18.27 -8.48
C ALA A 93 15.85 -18.84 -8.88
N VAL A 94 16.93 -18.42 -8.19
CA VAL A 94 18.27 -18.96 -8.40
C VAL A 94 18.36 -20.45 -8.02
N ALA A 95 17.73 -20.86 -6.92
CA ALA A 95 17.70 -22.23 -6.47
C ALA A 95 16.94 -23.15 -7.46
N GLU A 96 15.81 -22.65 -8.00
CA GLU A 96 15.06 -23.39 -9.03
C GLU A 96 15.84 -23.51 -10.34
N ALA A 97 16.45 -22.42 -10.82
CA ALA A 97 17.26 -22.42 -12.03
C ALA A 97 18.48 -23.36 -11.95
N ARG A 98 19.09 -23.45 -10.76
CA ARG A 98 20.25 -24.34 -10.49
C ARG A 98 19.86 -25.76 -10.10
N ALA A 99 18.57 -26.09 -10.05
CA ALA A 99 18.04 -27.36 -9.60
C ALA A 99 18.59 -27.81 -8.22
N ILE A 100 18.81 -26.86 -7.30
CA ILE A 100 19.35 -27.14 -5.97
C ILE A 100 18.36 -28.03 -5.20
N PRO A 101 18.78 -29.19 -4.63
CA PRO A 101 17.87 -30.15 -3.99
C PRO A 101 17.49 -29.79 -2.54
N ILE A 102 17.56 -28.47 -2.18
CA ILE A 102 17.25 -28.01 -0.83
C ILE A 102 15.77 -27.60 -0.76
N VAL A 103 14.88 -28.57 -0.75
CA VAL A 103 13.45 -28.32 -0.52
C VAL A 103 13.08 -29.00 0.81
N PRO A 104 12.64 -28.21 1.84
CA PRO A 104 12.15 -28.81 3.07
C PRO A 104 10.97 -29.72 2.78
N GLN A 105 11.03 -30.97 3.25
CA GLN A 105 10.04 -32.00 2.96
C GLN A 105 9.27 -32.40 4.20
N VAL A 106 7.95 -32.33 4.12
CA VAL A 106 7.07 -33.04 5.05
C VAL A 106 6.69 -34.36 4.37
N ARG A 107 7.40 -35.47 4.72
CA ARG A 107 7.18 -36.78 4.12
C ARG A 107 5.93 -37.45 4.71
N ARG A 108 4.75 -36.86 4.50
CA ARG A 108 3.48 -37.50 4.85
C ARG A 108 2.78 -37.97 3.58
N GLN A 109 2.38 -39.24 3.59
CA GLN A 109 1.50 -39.78 2.57
C GLN A 109 0.04 -39.42 2.89
N LEU A 110 -0.78 -39.31 1.85
CA LEU A 110 -2.21 -39.11 2.01
C LEU A 110 -2.86 -40.34 2.69
N PRO A 111 -3.82 -40.15 3.60
CA PRO A 111 -4.46 -41.26 4.31
C PRO A 111 -5.27 -42.14 3.36
N GLU A 112 -4.71 -43.27 2.94
CA GLU A 112 -5.33 -44.17 1.97
C GLU A 112 -6.65 -44.77 2.44
N HIS A 113 -6.82 -44.89 3.76
CA HIS A 113 -8.01 -45.46 4.37
C HIS A 113 -9.27 -44.56 4.17
N TRP A 114 -9.14 -43.28 3.88
CA TRP A 114 -10.28 -42.40 3.68
C TRP A 114 -11.17 -42.84 2.51
N ARG A 115 -10.59 -43.31 1.41
CA ARG A 115 -11.35 -43.82 0.27
C ARG A 115 -12.18 -45.07 0.58
N ARG A 116 -11.83 -45.80 1.67
CA ARG A 116 -12.54 -47.01 2.12
C ARG A 116 -13.62 -46.70 3.16
N LEU A 117 -13.48 -45.61 3.91
CA LEU A 117 -14.32 -45.29 5.06
C LEU A 117 -15.41 -44.28 4.73
N MET A 118 -15.27 -43.52 3.65
CA MET A 118 -16.22 -42.44 3.34
C MET A 118 -16.54 -42.37 1.84
N PRO A 119 -17.67 -41.70 1.47
CA PRO A 119 -18.03 -41.48 0.08
C PRO A 119 -16.94 -40.76 -0.69
N MET A 120 -16.66 -41.15 -1.93
CA MET A 120 -15.57 -40.64 -2.74
C MET A 120 -15.57 -39.10 -2.92
N PRO A 121 -16.72 -38.41 -3.11
CA PRO A 121 -16.70 -36.95 -3.14
C PRO A 121 -16.21 -36.30 -1.84
N LEU A 122 -16.54 -36.86 -0.68
CA LEU A 122 -16.07 -36.36 0.61
C LEU A 122 -14.55 -36.58 0.76
N ALA A 123 -14.08 -37.80 0.46
CA ALA A 123 -12.66 -38.12 0.44
C ALA A 123 -11.90 -37.21 -0.52
N GLY A 124 -12.42 -36.98 -1.73
CA GLY A 124 -11.87 -36.05 -2.72
C GLY A 124 -11.73 -34.63 -2.19
N GLY A 125 -12.75 -34.11 -1.52
CA GLY A 125 -12.68 -32.80 -0.89
C GLY A 125 -11.58 -32.67 0.16
N LEU A 126 -11.45 -33.66 1.05
CA LEU A 126 -10.40 -33.68 2.08
C LEU A 126 -9.00 -33.84 1.48
N TYR A 127 -8.83 -34.68 0.45
CA TYR A 127 -7.58 -34.77 -0.29
C TYR A 127 -7.22 -33.44 -0.96
N GLY A 128 -8.22 -32.76 -1.53
CA GLY A 128 -8.06 -31.43 -2.09
C GLY A 128 -7.53 -30.44 -1.05
N VAL A 129 -8.14 -30.40 0.15
CA VAL A 129 -7.65 -29.54 1.25
C VAL A 129 -6.19 -29.83 1.56
N LEU A 130 -5.81 -31.10 1.75
CA LEU A 130 -4.42 -31.48 2.07
C LEU A 130 -3.44 -31.05 0.98
N LEU A 131 -3.77 -31.27 -0.29
CA LEU A 131 -2.92 -30.83 -1.41
C LEU A 131 -2.88 -29.31 -1.53
N GLY A 132 -3.99 -28.65 -1.30
CA GLY A 132 -4.12 -27.19 -1.33
C GLY A 132 -3.34 -26.49 -0.22
N LEU A 133 -3.19 -27.09 0.96
CA LEU A 133 -2.33 -26.58 2.03
C LEU A 133 -0.86 -26.46 1.60
N GLY A 134 -0.40 -27.24 0.60
CA GLY A 134 0.91 -27.10 -0.02
C GLY A 134 2.08 -27.65 0.77
N PHE A 135 2.02 -27.70 2.09
CA PHE A 135 3.12 -28.15 2.97
C PHE A 135 2.87 -29.52 3.62
N THR A 136 1.67 -30.03 3.55
CA THR A 136 1.26 -31.30 4.18
C THR A 136 1.58 -32.53 3.34
N THR A 137 1.98 -32.32 2.10
CA THR A 137 2.32 -33.34 1.13
C THR A 137 3.71 -33.10 0.55
N PHE A 138 4.18 -34.02 -0.31
CA PHE A 138 5.46 -33.88 -0.95
C PHE A 138 5.58 -32.61 -1.78
N VAL A 139 6.56 -31.74 -1.47
CA VAL A 139 6.82 -30.47 -2.12
C VAL A 139 8.02 -30.61 -3.05
N LEU A 140 7.84 -30.39 -4.34
CA LEU A 140 8.89 -30.56 -5.35
C LEU A 140 9.66 -29.29 -5.65
N THR A 141 9.10 -28.12 -5.34
CA THR A 141 9.65 -26.80 -5.71
C THR A 141 9.81 -25.92 -4.49
N LEU A 142 10.92 -25.19 -4.43
CA LEU A 142 11.16 -24.16 -3.42
C LEU A 142 10.20 -22.97 -3.61
N GLY A 143 9.59 -22.86 -4.80
CA GLY A 143 8.61 -21.80 -5.12
C GLY A 143 7.46 -21.72 -4.13
N VAL A 144 6.95 -22.85 -3.62
CA VAL A 144 5.87 -22.88 -2.61
C VAL A 144 6.31 -22.21 -1.30
N TRP A 145 7.52 -22.54 -0.83
CA TRP A 145 8.11 -21.94 0.38
C TRP A 145 8.39 -20.45 0.20
N ALA A 146 8.90 -20.08 -0.99
CA ALA A 146 9.13 -18.68 -1.34
C ALA A 146 7.84 -17.88 -1.35
N LEU A 147 6.77 -18.38 -1.97
CA LEU A 147 5.47 -17.73 -2.00
C LEU A 147 4.86 -17.60 -0.60
N ALA A 148 5.06 -18.59 0.28
CA ALA A 148 4.66 -18.52 1.68
C ALA A 148 5.43 -17.42 2.44
N GLY A 149 6.76 -17.36 2.28
CA GLY A 149 7.59 -16.30 2.83
C GLY A 149 7.22 -14.91 2.30
N ILE A 150 6.91 -14.79 1.00
CA ILE A 150 6.46 -13.57 0.37
C ILE A 150 5.07 -13.15 0.90
N ALA A 151 4.13 -14.10 1.03
CA ALA A 151 2.80 -13.84 1.60
C ALA A 151 2.90 -13.26 3.01
N PHE A 152 3.73 -13.88 3.85
CA PHE A 152 4.01 -13.39 5.20
C PHE A 152 4.72 -12.03 5.18
N ALA A 153 5.79 -11.89 4.37
CA ALA A 153 6.57 -10.65 4.29
C ALA A 153 5.79 -9.48 3.70
N VAL A 154 4.90 -9.69 2.75
CA VAL A 154 4.04 -8.63 2.19
C VAL A 154 2.89 -8.28 3.14
N GLY A 155 2.35 -9.25 3.90
CA GLY A 155 1.33 -9.04 4.93
C GLY A 155 0.06 -8.35 4.42
N GLU A 156 -0.33 -8.60 3.19
CA GLU A 156 -1.54 -8.02 2.59
C GLU A 156 -2.59 -9.12 2.36
N PRO A 157 -3.73 -9.12 3.06
CA PRO A 157 -4.75 -10.18 2.93
C PRO A 157 -5.23 -10.42 1.50
N ALA A 158 -5.33 -9.36 0.68
CA ALA A 158 -5.70 -9.49 -0.73
C ALA A 158 -4.65 -10.27 -1.54
N VAL A 159 -3.35 -10.11 -1.21
CA VAL A 159 -2.27 -10.89 -1.82
C VAL A 159 -2.38 -12.36 -1.40
N GLY A 160 -2.68 -12.62 -0.12
CA GLY A 160 -2.91 -13.99 0.38
C GLY A 160 -4.07 -14.68 -0.32
N LEU A 161 -5.17 -13.97 -0.58
CA LEU A 161 -6.31 -14.49 -1.34
C LEU A 161 -5.92 -14.84 -2.79
N VAL A 162 -5.21 -13.95 -3.48
CA VAL A 162 -4.76 -14.19 -4.87
C VAL A 162 -3.81 -15.39 -4.93
N LEU A 163 -2.83 -15.44 -4.04
CA LEU A 163 -1.88 -16.56 -3.95
C LEU A 163 -2.60 -17.89 -3.67
N GLY A 164 -3.50 -17.91 -2.67
CA GLY A 164 -4.22 -19.09 -2.26
C GLY A 164 -5.12 -19.66 -3.34
N LEU A 165 -5.92 -18.79 -4.00
CA LEU A 165 -6.79 -19.20 -5.10
C LEU A 165 -5.98 -19.70 -6.30
N ALA A 166 -4.96 -18.95 -6.73
CA ALA A 166 -4.16 -19.31 -7.89
C ALA A 166 -3.39 -20.64 -7.65
N PHE A 167 -2.81 -20.83 -6.46
CA PHE A 167 -2.15 -22.08 -6.09
C PHE A 167 -3.12 -23.24 -6.05
N GLY A 168 -4.30 -23.06 -5.44
CA GLY A 168 -5.35 -24.08 -5.38
C GLY A 168 -5.83 -24.51 -6.78
N VAL A 169 -6.03 -23.53 -7.69
CA VAL A 169 -6.34 -23.82 -9.10
C VAL A 169 -5.21 -24.61 -9.76
N GLY A 170 -3.95 -24.17 -9.60
CA GLY A 170 -2.80 -24.86 -10.17
C GLY A 170 -2.68 -26.32 -9.71
N ARG A 171 -2.99 -26.58 -8.43
CA ARG A 171 -3.00 -27.94 -7.87
C ARG A 171 -4.16 -28.79 -8.37
N ALA A 172 -5.34 -28.19 -8.52
CA ALA A 172 -6.56 -28.93 -8.85
C ALA A 172 -6.69 -29.19 -10.36
N LEU A 173 -6.30 -28.25 -11.20
CA LEU A 173 -6.58 -28.26 -12.63
C LEU A 173 -6.08 -29.52 -13.35
N PRO A 174 -4.80 -29.96 -13.21
CA PRO A 174 -4.33 -31.17 -13.88
C PRO A 174 -5.07 -32.41 -13.43
N ILE A 175 -5.34 -32.53 -12.14
CA ILE A 175 -6.04 -33.69 -11.55
C ILE A 175 -7.49 -33.72 -12.02
N ALA A 176 -8.19 -32.59 -11.96
CA ALA A 176 -9.58 -32.49 -12.39
C ALA A 176 -9.79 -32.78 -13.88
N LEU A 177 -8.79 -32.47 -14.72
CA LEU A 177 -8.81 -32.74 -16.15
C LEU A 177 -8.40 -34.18 -16.49
N ALA A 178 -7.41 -34.74 -15.78
CA ALA A 178 -6.85 -36.06 -16.08
C ALA A 178 -7.66 -37.20 -15.45
N ALA A 179 -8.17 -37.06 -14.23
CA ALA A 179 -8.88 -38.13 -13.52
C ALA A 179 -10.13 -38.66 -14.27
N PRO A 180 -11.00 -37.83 -14.90
CA PRO A 180 -12.17 -38.35 -15.64
C PRO A 180 -11.82 -39.18 -16.89
N VAL A 181 -10.57 -39.13 -17.35
CA VAL A 181 -10.10 -39.86 -18.53
C VAL A 181 -8.93 -40.80 -18.23
N ALA A 182 -8.67 -41.05 -16.95
CA ALA A 182 -7.55 -41.90 -16.50
C ALA A 182 -7.62 -43.35 -17.02
N ASP A 183 -8.82 -43.86 -17.27
CA ASP A 183 -9.10 -45.17 -17.86
C ASP A 183 -8.96 -45.24 -19.38
N ARG A 184 -8.76 -44.09 -20.05
CA ARG A 184 -8.65 -43.99 -21.51
C ARG A 184 -7.20 -44.02 -21.97
N PRO A 185 -6.94 -44.43 -23.22
CA PRO A 185 -5.59 -44.40 -23.79
C PRO A 185 -4.91 -43.03 -23.70
N ALA A 186 -5.66 -41.94 -23.79
CA ALA A 186 -5.15 -40.58 -23.65
C ALA A 186 -4.71 -40.29 -22.21
N GLY A 187 -5.46 -40.76 -21.20
CA GLY A 187 -5.11 -40.58 -19.79
C GLY A 187 -3.88 -41.38 -19.40
N ILE A 188 -3.81 -42.63 -19.85
CA ILE A 188 -2.65 -43.51 -19.64
C ILE A 188 -1.38 -42.87 -20.25
N ARG A 189 -1.44 -42.37 -21.48
CA ARG A 189 -0.30 -41.68 -22.11
C ARG A 189 0.14 -40.43 -21.35
N VAL A 190 -0.81 -39.66 -20.77
CA VAL A 190 -0.46 -38.49 -19.96
C VAL A 190 0.28 -38.89 -18.69
N THR A 191 -0.18 -39.92 -17.97
CA THR A 191 0.49 -40.43 -16.76
C THR A 191 1.86 -41.03 -17.07
N GLU A 192 2.02 -41.79 -18.16
CA GLU A 192 3.32 -42.30 -18.66
C GLU A 192 4.26 -41.14 -19.03
N LEU A 193 3.77 -40.16 -19.76
CA LEU A 193 4.57 -38.97 -20.15
C LEU A 193 5.06 -38.19 -18.93
N MET A 194 4.21 -38.10 -17.90
CA MET A 194 4.56 -37.45 -16.65
C MET A 194 5.60 -38.26 -15.85
N ALA A 195 5.54 -39.59 -15.88
CA ALA A 195 6.47 -40.48 -15.16
C ALA A 195 7.86 -40.54 -15.83
N ASP A 196 7.89 -40.61 -17.18
CA ASP A 196 9.12 -41.03 -17.92
C ASP A 196 9.95 -39.83 -18.43
N ARG A 197 9.49 -38.58 -18.32
CA ARG A 197 10.21 -37.43 -18.89
C ARG A 197 10.69 -36.42 -17.84
N PRO A 198 11.88 -36.59 -17.25
CA PRO A 198 12.45 -35.66 -16.30
C PRO A 198 12.71 -34.26 -16.88
N ALA A 199 12.80 -34.15 -18.21
CA ALA A 199 12.92 -32.85 -18.89
C ALA A 199 11.69 -31.95 -18.69
N ILE A 200 10.48 -32.52 -18.63
CA ILE A 200 9.24 -31.76 -18.37
C ILE A 200 9.29 -31.16 -16.97
N TYR A 201 9.68 -31.91 -15.96
CA TYR A 201 9.86 -31.43 -14.61
C TYR A 201 10.89 -30.29 -14.52
N ARG A 202 12.02 -30.40 -15.23
CA ARG A 202 13.01 -29.32 -15.34
C ARG A 202 12.40 -28.07 -15.99
N GLY A 203 11.58 -28.23 -17.01
CA GLY A 203 10.86 -27.13 -17.66
C GLY A 203 9.94 -26.39 -16.68
N PHE A 204 9.18 -27.09 -15.85
CA PHE A 204 8.34 -26.51 -14.82
C PHE A 204 9.15 -25.74 -13.75
N ARG A 205 10.27 -26.31 -13.28
CA ARG A 205 11.16 -25.61 -12.34
C ARG A 205 11.75 -24.34 -12.92
N LEU A 206 12.15 -24.34 -14.18
CA LEU A 206 12.61 -23.13 -14.87
C LEU A 206 11.47 -22.09 -15.01
N GLY A 207 10.25 -22.57 -15.28
CA GLY A 207 9.04 -21.73 -15.31
C GLY A 207 8.76 -21.08 -13.94
N ASP A 208 8.83 -21.84 -12.85
CA ASP A 208 8.70 -21.34 -11.47
C ASP A 208 9.78 -20.30 -11.17
N GLY A 209 11.03 -20.56 -11.55
CA GLY A 209 12.15 -19.63 -11.40
C GLY A 209 11.90 -18.31 -12.16
N ALA A 210 11.49 -18.40 -13.42
CA ALA A 210 11.17 -17.22 -14.23
C ALA A 210 10.00 -16.42 -13.65
N ALA A 211 8.95 -17.08 -13.17
CA ALA A 211 7.82 -16.43 -12.51
C ALA A 211 8.25 -15.70 -11.21
N LEU A 212 9.15 -16.30 -10.43
CA LEU A 212 9.71 -15.66 -9.24
C LEU A 212 10.59 -14.44 -9.58
N VAL A 213 11.32 -14.44 -10.71
CA VAL A 213 12.01 -13.25 -11.21
C VAL A 213 11.03 -12.13 -11.53
N LEU A 214 9.91 -12.45 -12.20
CA LEU A 214 8.85 -11.46 -12.46
C LEU A 214 8.26 -10.91 -11.16
N VAL A 215 8.04 -11.76 -10.16
CA VAL A 215 7.60 -11.33 -8.82
C VAL A 215 8.64 -10.41 -8.17
N ALA A 216 9.92 -10.74 -8.22
CA ALA A 216 10.99 -9.90 -7.69
C ALA A 216 11.04 -8.52 -8.38
N ALA A 217 10.92 -8.47 -9.70
CA ALA A 217 10.87 -7.23 -10.47
C ALA A 217 9.62 -6.40 -10.11
N ALA A 218 8.46 -7.03 -9.98
CA ALA A 218 7.23 -6.37 -9.54
C ALA A 218 7.35 -5.82 -8.11
N LEU A 219 7.92 -6.59 -7.18
CA LEU A 219 8.21 -6.14 -5.81
C LEU A 219 9.17 -4.95 -5.80
N ALA A 220 10.27 -5.03 -6.56
CA ALA A 220 11.25 -3.93 -6.68
C ALA A 220 10.61 -2.64 -7.22
N SER A 221 9.69 -2.75 -8.18
CA SER A 221 8.96 -1.60 -8.73
C SER A 221 7.97 -0.97 -7.74
N THR A 222 7.53 -1.72 -6.72
CA THR A 222 6.62 -1.25 -5.66
C THR A 222 7.36 -0.67 -4.45
N VAL A 223 8.67 -0.94 -4.31
CA VAL A 223 9.49 -0.36 -3.25
C VAL A 223 9.51 1.17 -3.41
N PRO A 224 9.12 1.95 -2.38
CA PRO A 224 9.20 3.40 -2.45
C PRO A 224 10.64 3.85 -2.71
N ALA A 225 10.83 4.76 -3.65
CA ALA A 225 12.15 5.23 -4.10
C ALA A 225 13.02 5.88 -2.99
N SER A 226 12.45 6.18 -1.82
CA SER A 226 13.17 6.79 -0.69
C SER A 226 12.63 6.27 0.64
N ALA A 227 13.53 5.90 1.55
CA ALA A 227 13.16 5.62 2.94
C ALA A 227 12.60 6.91 3.59
N ALA A 228 11.45 6.79 4.23
CA ALA A 228 10.95 7.86 5.08
C ALA A 228 11.79 7.93 6.36
N ARG A 229 12.30 9.14 6.67
CA ARG A 229 13.04 9.39 7.91
C ARG A 229 12.10 9.99 8.95
N LEU A 230 12.14 9.49 10.18
CA LEU A 230 11.49 10.14 11.28
C LEU A 230 12.18 11.48 11.57
N GLU A 231 11.44 12.58 11.50
CA GLU A 231 11.95 13.89 11.86
C GLU A 231 11.65 14.21 13.33
N THR A 232 10.40 14.05 13.74
CA THR A 232 10.01 14.31 15.13
C THR A 232 8.70 13.58 15.48
N ALA A 233 8.56 13.22 16.75
CA ALA A 233 7.36 12.65 17.35
C ALA A 233 7.34 12.94 18.87
N PRO A 234 6.17 13.21 19.48
CA PRO A 234 4.87 13.39 18.84
C PRO A 234 4.76 14.77 18.19
N ALA A 235 4.34 14.83 16.93
CA ALA A 235 4.23 16.08 16.19
C ALA A 235 3.34 15.96 14.95
N ALA A 236 2.69 17.06 14.57
CA ALA A 236 1.80 17.16 13.43
C ALA A 236 1.98 18.50 12.67
N ASP A 237 1.27 18.61 11.57
CA ASP A 237 1.11 19.86 10.80
C ASP A 237 2.42 20.54 10.41
N PRO A 238 3.32 19.84 9.68
CA PRO A 238 4.57 20.40 9.27
C PRO A 238 4.37 21.60 8.33
N SER A 239 5.19 22.64 8.56
CA SER A 239 5.40 23.73 7.64
C SER A 239 6.89 23.96 7.50
N ALA A 240 7.43 23.87 6.29
CA ALA A 240 8.89 23.80 6.09
C ALA A 240 9.37 24.79 5.05
N SER A 241 10.52 25.39 5.31
CA SER A 241 11.24 26.28 4.39
C SER A 241 12.73 25.98 4.42
N GLY A 242 13.54 26.76 3.70
CA GLY A 242 15.00 26.68 3.80
C GLY A 242 15.56 27.04 5.20
N GLN A 243 14.73 27.68 6.03
CA GLN A 243 15.11 28.18 7.37
C GLN A 243 14.79 27.20 8.50
N GLY A 244 14.03 26.12 8.24
CA GLY A 244 13.70 25.14 9.25
C GLY A 244 12.38 24.41 9.01
N LEU A 245 11.92 23.77 10.06
CA LEU A 245 10.67 23.02 10.12
C LEU A 245 9.84 23.54 11.29
N ALA A 246 8.68 24.13 11.02
CA ALA A 246 7.68 24.44 12.03
C ALA A 246 6.67 23.30 12.10
N PHE A 247 6.18 23.00 13.30
CA PHE A 247 5.22 21.92 13.52
C PHE A 247 4.46 22.15 14.83
N GLN A 248 3.38 21.40 14.99
CA GLN A 248 2.51 21.45 16.16
C GLN A 248 2.73 20.23 17.04
N ARG A 249 2.80 20.40 18.36
CA ARG A 249 2.81 19.33 19.35
C ARG A 249 1.38 18.88 19.71
N PRO A 250 1.17 17.77 20.43
CA PRO A 250 -0.16 17.29 20.80
C PRO A 250 -0.96 18.26 21.68
N ASP A 251 -0.29 19.07 22.50
CA ASP A 251 -0.85 20.16 23.32
C ASP A 251 -1.25 21.39 22.48
N ARG A 252 -1.13 21.29 21.17
CA ARG A 252 -1.34 22.34 20.18
C ARG A 252 -0.30 23.45 20.20
N SER A 253 0.74 23.37 20.99
CA SER A 253 1.84 24.36 20.96
C SER A 253 2.61 24.29 19.65
N GLY A 254 2.88 25.44 19.05
CA GLY A 254 3.72 25.59 17.86
C GLY A 254 5.20 25.58 18.22
N VAL A 255 6.00 24.86 17.45
CA VAL A 255 7.44 24.76 17.61
C VAL A 255 8.14 25.02 16.27
N LEU A 256 9.24 25.76 16.30
CA LEU A 256 10.16 25.91 15.19
C LEU A 256 11.46 25.15 15.48
N ARG A 257 11.82 24.22 14.61
CA ARG A 257 13.12 23.52 14.63
C ARG A 257 14.07 24.16 13.62
N ARG A 258 15.20 24.64 14.08
CA ARG A 258 16.26 25.24 13.26
C ARG A 258 17.63 24.78 13.75
N GLY A 259 18.46 24.24 12.85
CA GLY A 259 19.78 23.75 13.21
C GLY A 259 19.82 22.60 14.24
N GLY A 260 18.69 21.92 14.47
CA GLY A 260 18.55 20.87 15.51
C GLY A 260 17.92 21.38 16.81
N GLU A 261 17.89 22.68 17.03
CA GLU A 261 17.26 23.32 18.20
C GLU A 261 15.75 23.51 17.99
N GLU A 262 14.97 23.31 19.05
CA GLU A 262 13.52 23.52 19.07
C GLU A 262 13.17 24.76 19.90
N ILE A 263 12.47 25.70 19.25
CA ILE A 263 12.08 26.97 19.82
C ILE A 263 10.56 27.04 19.90
N ALA A 264 10.02 27.29 21.09
CA ALA A 264 8.58 27.46 21.27
C ALA A 264 8.08 28.76 20.63
N LEU A 265 6.97 28.69 19.90
CA LEU A 265 6.41 29.84 19.18
C LEU A 265 5.27 30.54 19.93
N GLY A 266 4.78 29.99 21.03
CA GLY A 266 3.73 30.60 21.84
C GLY A 266 2.38 30.76 21.11
N GLY A 267 1.97 29.75 20.35
CA GLY A 267 0.69 29.73 19.63
C GLY A 267 0.48 28.39 18.95
N ARG A 268 -0.62 28.24 18.22
CA ARG A 268 -1.02 27.02 17.50
C ARG A 268 -0.88 27.19 15.98
N ASP A 269 -1.00 26.07 15.24
CA ASP A 269 -1.03 26.05 13.77
C ASP A 269 0.15 26.77 13.08
N PRO A 270 1.40 26.49 13.47
CA PRO A 270 2.54 27.27 12.99
C PRO A 270 2.71 27.13 11.47
N ALA A 271 3.02 28.25 10.82
CA ALA A 271 3.34 28.33 9.41
C ALA A 271 4.70 29.01 9.20
N LEU A 272 5.53 28.44 8.33
CA LEU A 272 6.88 28.93 8.04
C LEU A 272 7.05 29.14 6.52
N GLY A 273 7.38 30.35 6.10
CA GLY A 273 7.61 30.65 4.69
C GLY A 273 8.01 32.10 4.43
N GLY A 274 8.81 32.33 3.39
CA GLY A 274 9.24 33.68 2.98
C GLY A 274 9.97 34.49 4.05
N GLY A 275 10.75 33.84 4.93
CA GLY A 275 11.44 34.49 6.03
C GLY A 275 10.58 34.86 7.23
N ARG A 276 9.36 34.33 7.29
CA ARG A 276 8.37 34.65 8.33
C ARG A 276 7.82 33.37 8.98
N VAL A 277 7.43 33.50 10.25
CA VAL A 277 6.67 32.51 11.02
C VAL A 277 5.36 33.14 11.43
N ALA A 278 4.26 32.46 11.22
CA ALA A 278 2.94 32.87 11.70
C ALA A 278 2.38 31.80 12.65
N VAL A 279 1.73 32.23 13.72
CA VAL A 279 1.04 31.38 14.68
C VAL A 279 -0.32 31.99 15.04
N ALA A 280 -1.32 31.16 15.31
CA ALA A 280 -2.57 31.60 15.90
C ALA A 280 -2.43 31.60 17.44
N SER A 281 -2.66 32.74 18.07
CA SER A 281 -2.55 32.95 19.51
C SER A 281 -3.84 33.60 20.03
N GLY A 282 -4.68 32.81 20.71
CA GLY A 282 -6.04 33.25 21.04
C GLY A 282 -6.84 33.54 19.77
N ASP A 283 -7.42 34.75 19.70
CA ASP A 283 -8.19 35.26 18.56
C ASP A 283 -7.35 36.10 17.58
N GLU A 284 -6.03 36.04 17.71
CA GLU A 284 -5.11 36.80 16.85
C GLU A 284 -4.18 35.87 16.06
N ILE A 285 -3.69 36.35 14.94
CA ILE A 285 -2.54 35.78 14.25
C ILE A 285 -1.33 36.69 14.48
N VAL A 286 -0.26 36.11 15.03
CA VAL A 286 1.02 36.79 15.27
C VAL A 286 2.01 36.36 14.19
N ILE A 287 2.62 37.35 13.53
CA ILE A 287 3.67 37.14 12.51
C ILE A 287 5.00 37.58 13.09
N ARG A 288 6.00 36.72 12.97
CA ARG A 288 7.37 36.97 13.43
C ARG A 288 8.38 36.77 12.31
N SER A 289 9.51 37.40 12.44
CA SER A 289 10.70 37.11 11.62
C SER A 289 11.15 35.66 11.90
N ALA A 290 11.44 34.89 10.86
CA ALA A 290 11.96 33.53 11.05
C ALA A 290 13.45 33.54 11.46
N ALA A 291 14.15 34.66 11.34
CA ALA A 291 15.56 34.76 11.69
C ALA A 291 15.79 34.92 13.19
N ASP A 292 15.06 35.81 13.83
CA ASP A 292 15.26 36.23 15.23
C ASP A 292 13.99 36.16 16.09
N LEU A 293 12.85 35.78 15.51
CA LEU A 293 11.53 35.70 16.12
C LEU A 293 10.96 37.03 16.60
N SER A 294 11.55 38.17 16.20
CA SER A 294 10.99 39.50 16.43
C SER A 294 9.60 39.60 15.81
N GLU A 295 8.66 40.23 16.51
CA GLU A 295 7.29 40.41 16.03
C GLU A 295 7.28 41.42 14.89
N LEU A 296 6.69 41.01 13.77
CA LEU A 296 6.51 41.84 12.58
C LEU A 296 5.09 42.43 12.49
N GLY A 297 4.14 41.88 13.24
CA GLY A 297 2.76 42.37 13.30
C GLY A 297 1.80 41.30 13.82
N ARG A 298 0.61 41.79 14.23
CA ARG A 298 -0.51 40.97 14.69
C ARG A 298 -1.83 41.53 14.19
N PHE A 299 -2.86 40.73 14.12
CA PHE A 299 -4.21 41.17 13.80
C PHE A 299 -5.25 40.14 14.20
N GLU A 300 -6.46 40.61 14.44
CA GLU A 300 -7.61 39.81 14.80
C GLU A 300 -7.98 38.81 13.70
N ALA A 301 -8.19 37.57 14.09
CA ALA A 301 -8.61 36.46 13.24
C ALA A 301 -9.19 35.35 14.11
N ALA A 302 -10.31 35.63 14.76
CA ALA A 302 -11.01 34.68 15.62
C ALA A 302 -11.32 33.37 14.85
N GLY A 303 -11.06 32.22 15.44
CA GLY A 303 -11.29 30.92 14.80
C GLY A 303 -10.29 30.54 13.72
N ALA A 304 -9.22 31.32 13.50
CA ALA A 304 -8.20 31.02 12.50
C ALA A 304 -7.47 29.70 12.83
N ASP A 305 -7.40 28.84 11.81
CA ASP A 305 -6.62 27.61 11.84
C ASP A 305 -5.87 27.42 10.49
N ALA A 306 -5.03 26.39 10.45
CA ALA A 306 -4.38 25.96 9.21
C ALA A 306 -3.70 27.11 8.44
N LEU A 307 -2.77 27.78 9.11
CA LEU A 307 -2.07 28.94 8.55
C LEU A 307 -1.09 28.54 7.42
N ALA A 308 -0.89 29.49 6.49
CA ALA A 308 0.19 29.46 5.51
C ALA A 308 0.72 30.87 5.28
N VAL A 309 2.04 31.06 5.32
CA VAL A 309 2.69 32.37 5.21
C VAL A 309 3.73 32.37 4.10
N SER A 310 3.88 33.55 3.42
CA SER A 310 4.97 33.85 2.50
C SER A 310 5.47 35.27 2.80
N GLN A 311 6.42 35.76 2.02
CA GLN A 311 6.96 37.10 2.22
C GLN A 311 5.87 38.21 2.13
N GLY A 312 4.90 38.06 1.25
CA GLY A 312 3.90 39.09 0.98
C GLY A 312 2.47 38.74 1.38
N TRP A 313 2.22 37.48 1.75
CA TRP A 313 0.85 37.02 1.99
C TRP A 313 0.77 36.09 3.18
N LEU A 314 -0.34 36.20 3.91
CA LEU A 314 -0.82 35.23 4.87
C LEU A 314 -2.16 34.68 4.37
N VAL A 315 -2.35 33.37 4.48
CA VAL A 315 -3.61 32.67 4.22
C VAL A 315 -3.93 31.79 5.40
N TRP A 316 -5.19 31.74 5.77
CA TRP A 316 -5.68 30.88 6.85
C TRP A 316 -7.08 30.38 6.53
N ARG A 317 -7.52 29.42 7.28
CA ARG A 317 -8.90 28.96 7.27
C ARG A 317 -9.57 29.39 8.55
N ASP A 318 -10.74 30.01 8.46
CA ASP A 318 -11.68 30.14 9.57
C ASP A 318 -12.65 28.96 9.51
N ARG A 319 -12.86 28.35 10.64
CA ARG A 319 -13.82 27.26 10.77
C ARG A 319 -14.81 27.60 11.88
N ASP A 320 -16.07 27.59 11.53
CA ASP A 320 -17.19 27.77 12.44
C ASP A 320 -18.29 26.72 12.18
N SER A 321 -19.41 26.84 12.89
CA SER A 321 -20.57 25.94 12.74
C SER A 321 -21.24 26.03 11.36
N SER A 322 -21.04 27.11 10.61
CA SER A 322 -21.60 27.33 9.27
C SER A 322 -20.75 26.70 8.17
N GLY A 323 -19.45 26.46 8.41
CA GLY A 323 -18.53 25.84 7.48
C GLY A 323 -17.10 26.34 7.54
N ASP A 324 -16.36 26.14 6.44
CA ASP A 324 -14.98 26.58 6.30
C ASP A 324 -14.90 27.81 5.35
N VAL A 325 -14.17 28.84 5.78
CA VAL A 325 -13.86 30.00 4.96
C VAL A 325 -12.36 30.18 4.83
N MET A 326 -11.83 30.18 3.60
CA MET A 326 -10.41 30.45 3.33
C MET A 326 -10.20 31.92 3.12
N ARG A 327 -9.38 32.56 3.94
CA ARG A 327 -9.09 33.99 3.90
C ARG A 327 -7.63 34.24 3.54
N ALA A 328 -7.36 35.43 3.00
CA ALA A 328 -6.02 35.92 2.67
C ALA A 328 -5.86 37.37 3.01
N ARG A 329 -4.67 37.74 3.45
CA ARG A 329 -4.31 39.15 3.74
C ARG A 329 -2.90 39.41 3.24
N ARG A 330 -2.69 40.61 2.66
CA ARG A 330 -1.35 41.08 2.27
C ARG A 330 -0.62 41.59 3.50
N ILE A 331 0.64 41.20 3.65
CA ILE A 331 1.44 41.44 4.86
C ILE A 331 2.83 42.04 4.54
N GLU A 332 2.98 42.70 3.41
CA GLU A 332 4.29 43.24 2.95
C GLU A 332 4.87 44.29 3.89
N ARG A 333 4.03 45.10 4.52
CA ARG A 333 4.46 46.15 5.44
C ARG A 333 4.12 45.78 6.87
N PRO A 334 5.12 45.78 7.79
CA PRO A 334 4.83 45.65 9.22
C PRO A 334 3.87 46.74 9.70
N GLY A 335 2.88 46.37 10.51
CA GLY A 335 1.92 47.30 11.10
C GLY A 335 0.81 47.83 10.18
N ALA A 336 0.86 47.59 8.86
CA ALA A 336 -0.19 47.99 7.91
C ALA A 336 -0.70 46.80 7.08
N PRO A 337 -1.55 45.97 7.64
CA PRO A 337 -2.08 44.81 6.93
C PRO A 337 -3.05 45.26 5.80
N GLY A 338 -2.87 44.67 4.61
CA GLY A 338 -3.74 44.93 3.46
C GLY A 338 -5.20 44.46 3.67
N LYS A 339 -6.07 44.75 2.73
CA LYS A 339 -7.49 44.33 2.76
C LYS A 339 -7.62 42.81 2.89
N LEU A 340 -8.58 42.39 3.72
CA LEU A 340 -8.97 40.98 3.86
C LEU A 340 -9.66 40.53 2.57
N LYS A 341 -9.25 39.35 2.06
CA LYS A 341 -9.84 38.69 0.88
C LYS A 341 -10.39 37.33 1.25
N THR A 342 -11.61 37.02 0.84
CA THR A 342 -12.15 35.65 0.88
C THR A 342 -11.78 34.94 -0.40
N LEU A 343 -11.06 33.84 -0.26
CA LEU A 343 -10.59 33.00 -1.39
C LEU A 343 -11.61 31.92 -1.75
N ALA A 344 -12.20 31.29 -0.75
CA ALA A 344 -13.19 30.23 -0.89
C ALA A 344 -14.05 30.14 0.36
N SER A 345 -15.28 29.68 0.20
CA SER A 345 -16.14 29.28 1.30
C SER A 345 -16.84 27.97 0.96
N VAL A 346 -17.16 27.21 1.97
CA VAL A 346 -17.94 25.98 1.87
C VAL A 346 -18.80 25.83 3.12
N SER A 347 -19.94 25.15 2.97
CA SER A 347 -20.88 24.88 4.06
C SER A 347 -21.31 23.42 4.06
N GLY A 348 -21.97 22.99 5.12
CA GLY A 348 -22.48 21.66 5.31
C GLY A 348 -21.36 20.59 5.35
N LYS A 349 -21.48 19.53 4.54
CA LYS A 349 -20.50 18.43 4.50
C LYS A 349 -19.24 18.73 3.65
N ALA A 350 -19.14 19.90 3.04
CA ALA A 350 -17.97 20.29 2.28
C ALA A 350 -16.88 20.85 3.20
N GLN A 351 -15.61 20.64 2.87
CA GLN A 351 -14.47 21.05 3.70
C GLN A 351 -13.36 21.67 2.86
N LEU A 352 -12.65 22.62 3.45
CA LEU A 352 -11.40 23.15 2.91
C LEU A 352 -10.21 22.60 3.68
N GLY A 353 -9.25 22.03 2.97
CA GLY A 353 -8.00 21.54 3.55
C GLY A 353 -7.03 22.69 3.86
N ARG A 354 -5.94 22.35 4.60
CA ARG A 354 -4.87 23.28 4.94
C ARG A 354 -4.30 23.92 3.67
N PRO A 355 -4.14 25.26 3.62
CA PRO A 355 -3.50 25.94 2.50
C PRO A 355 -1.98 25.78 2.54
N SER A 356 -1.34 25.93 1.39
CA SER A 356 0.11 26.08 1.27
C SER A 356 0.43 27.20 0.31
N LEU A 357 1.41 28.01 0.65
CA LEU A 357 1.83 29.21 -0.08
C LEU A 357 3.24 29.07 -0.67
N ASP A 358 3.38 29.59 -1.90
CA ASP A 358 4.67 29.83 -2.54
C ASP A 358 4.62 31.15 -3.30
N GLY A 359 5.20 32.19 -2.73
CA GLY A 359 5.09 33.58 -3.20
C GLY A 359 3.64 34.06 -3.14
N ASN A 360 3.06 34.35 -4.31
CA ASN A 360 1.68 34.82 -4.47
C ASN A 360 0.71 33.70 -4.91
N ARG A 361 1.11 32.44 -4.85
CA ARG A 361 0.31 31.29 -5.23
C ARG A 361 -0.09 30.49 -4.01
N VAL A 362 -1.37 30.27 -3.82
CA VAL A 362 -1.91 29.37 -2.80
C VAL A 362 -2.44 28.10 -3.46
N VAL A 363 -2.20 26.96 -2.81
CA VAL A 363 -2.88 25.70 -3.13
C VAL A 363 -3.63 25.21 -1.90
N TYR A 364 -4.81 24.64 -2.11
CA TYR A 364 -5.64 24.05 -1.07
C TYR A 364 -6.53 22.96 -1.64
N ALA A 365 -6.95 22.04 -0.79
CA ALA A 365 -7.94 21.02 -1.15
C ALA A 365 -9.35 21.55 -0.87
N LYS A 366 -10.30 21.22 -1.76
CA LYS A 366 -11.74 21.37 -1.56
C LYS A 366 -12.38 20.00 -1.70
N ALA A 367 -12.87 19.47 -0.59
CA ALA A 367 -13.59 18.20 -0.53
C ALA A 367 -15.10 18.47 -0.46
N THR A 368 -15.86 17.79 -1.29
CA THR A 368 -17.31 17.77 -1.26
C THR A 368 -17.77 16.29 -1.30
N PRO A 369 -19.02 15.96 -0.93
CA PRO A 369 -19.51 14.58 -0.99
C PRO A 369 -19.37 13.92 -2.36
N ARG A 370 -19.37 14.71 -3.44
CA ARG A 370 -19.32 14.21 -4.82
C ARG A 370 -17.95 14.27 -5.47
N VAL A 371 -17.09 15.21 -5.04
CA VAL A 371 -15.81 15.43 -5.73
C VAL A 371 -14.78 16.07 -4.81
N ASN A 372 -13.56 15.57 -4.89
CA ASN A 372 -12.37 16.13 -4.25
C ASN A 372 -11.53 16.86 -5.29
N ARG A 373 -11.07 18.07 -4.99
CA ARG A 373 -10.26 18.91 -5.89
C ARG A 373 -9.07 19.50 -5.15
N ILE A 374 -7.95 19.60 -5.82
CA ILE A 374 -6.83 20.45 -5.41
C ILE A 374 -6.84 21.66 -6.33
N LEU A 375 -6.98 22.83 -5.73
CA LEU A 375 -7.08 24.11 -6.41
C LEU A 375 -5.79 24.92 -6.21
N LYS A 376 -5.40 25.64 -7.25
CA LYS A 376 -4.37 26.68 -7.21
C LYS A 376 -5.06 28.03 -7.47
N GLN A 377 -4.70 29.04 -6.69
CA GLN A 377 -5.18 30.40 -6.90
C GLN A 377 -4.01 31.39 -6.84
N ALA A 378 -3.98 32.32 -7.78
CA ALA A 378 -3.06 33.46 -7.76
C ALA A 378 -3.68 34.58 -6.92
N LEU A 379 -3.01 34.96 -5.82
CA LEU A 379 -3.56 35.91 -4.85
C LEU A 379 -3.65 37.35 -5.38
N GLY A 380 -2.76 37.71 -6.31
CA GLY A 380 -2.81 39.04 -6.97
C GLY A 380 -3.99 39.19 -7.92
N THR A 381 -4.14 38.23 -8.84
CA THR A 381 -5.16 38.28 -9.92
C THR A 381 -6.46 37.58 -9.58
N GLY A 382 -6.49 36.75 -8.53
CA GLY A 382 -7.66 35.94 -8.19
C GLY A 382 -7.86 34.69 -9.09
N ARG A 383 -7.05 34.49 -10.15
CA ARG A 383 -7.21 33.40 -11.10
C ARG A 383 -7.10 32.03 -10.42
N LYS A 384 -8.15 31.21 -10.56
CA LYS A 384 -8.24 29.85 -10.02
C LYS A 384 -8.00 28.82 -11.11
N THR A 385 -7.32 27.73 -10.75
CA THR A 385 -7.08 26.59 -11.64
C THR A 385 -7.22 25.29 -10.84
N THR A 386 -7.95 24.31 -11.36
CA THR A 386 -7.99 22.97 -10.77
C THR A 386 -6.76 22.20 -11.20
N LEU A 387 -5.94 21.80 -10.23
CA LEU A 387 -4.73 21.00 -10.48
C LEU A 387 -5.03 19.52 -10.51
N ARG A 388 -5.91 19.05 -9.62
CA ARG A 388 -6.30 17.64 -9.50
C ARG A 388 -7.78 17.54 -9.18
N ARG A 389 -8.42 16.50 -9.71
CA ARG A 389 -9.83 16.19 -9.46
C ARG A 389 -10.00 14.69 -9.31
N SER A 390 -10.81 14.27 -8.35
CA SER A 390 -11.18 12.87 -8.17
C SER A 390 -12.61 12.78 -7.65
N VAL A 391 -13.34 11.77 -8.12
CA VAL A 391 -14.69 11.41 -7.65
C VAL A 391 -14.67 10.12 -6.83
N THR A 392 -13.58 9.35 -6.90
CA THR A 392 -13.46 8.00 -6.30
C THR A 392 -12.52 7.94 -5.12
N VAL A 393 -11.54 8.86 -5.04
CA VAL A 393 -10.53 8.87 -3.98
C VAL A 393 -10.42 10.24 -3.33
N GLY A 394 -10.08 10.28 -2.04
CA GLY A 394 -9.79 11.50 -1.31
C GLY A 394 -8.48 12.14 -1.79
N LEU A 395 -8.48 13.47 -1.92
CA LEU A 395 -7.29 14.28 -2.18
C LEU A 395 -7.19 15.32 -1.08
N SER A 396 -6.10 15.35 -0.32
CA SER A 396 -5.98 16.24 0.83
C SER A 396 -4.63 16.91 0.95
N ASN A 397 -4.62 17.98 1.74
CA ASN A 397 -3.47 18.67 2.30
C ASN A 397 -2.31 18.90 1.31
N PRO A 398 -2.56 19.62 0.20
CA PRO A 398 -1.53 19.87 -0.80
C PRO A 398 -0.50 20.86 -0.28
N SER A 399 0.76 20.67 -0.68
CA SER A 399 1.83 21.66 -0.50
C SER A 399 2.49 21.99 -1.82
N ILE A 400 2.86 23.26 -1.96
CA ILE A 400 3.51 23.79 -3.15
C ILE A 400 4.96 24.20 -2.85
N GLY A 401 5.85 23.93 -3.79
CA GLY A 401 7.23 24.41 -3.74
C GLY A 401 7.80 24.54 -5.15
N GLY A 402 7.96 25.75 -5.65
CA GLY A 402 8.37 26.04 -7.01
C GLY A 402 7.37 25.52 -8.06
N LYS A 403 7.83 24.63 -8.93
CA LYS A 403 7.01 23.99 -9.98
C LYS A 403 6.46 22.62 -9.56
N ARG A 404 6.44 22.29 -8.26
CA ARG A 404 6.04 20.99 -7.73
C ARG A 404 4.85 21.10 -6.79
N LEU A 405 4.04 20.05 -6.79
CA LEU A 405 2.88 19.84 -5.93
C LEU A 405 3.07 18.53 -5.17
N LEU A 406 3.00 18.58 -3.85
CA LEU A 406 2.94 17.43 -2.96
C LEU A 406 1.50 17.31 -2.45
N TYR A 407 0.94 16.12 -2.37
CA TYR A 407 -0.40 15.90 -1.84
C TYR A 407 -0.59 14.47 -1.37
N VAL A 408 -1.59 14.24 -0.52
CA VAL A 408 -2.02 12.90 -0.10
C VAL A 408 -3.20 12.45 -0.96
N ARG A 409 -3.13 11.22 -1.44
CA ARG A 409 -4.21 10.51 -2.12
C ARG A 409 -4.64 9.34 -1.26
N HIS A 410 -5.91 9.37 -0.81
CA HIS A 410 -6.50 8.33 0.04
C HIS A 410 -7.13 7.26 -0.84
N GLU A 411 -6.58 6.06 -0.82
CA GLU A 411 -7.07 4.89 -1.56
C GLU A 411 -7.59 3.82 -0.59
N ARG A 412 -8.41 2.90 -1.07
CA ARG A 412 -8.92 1.78 -0.25
C ARG A 412 -7.79 0.94 0.38
N ARG A 413 -6.63 0.86 -0.28
CA ARG A 413 -5.45 0.07 0.13
C ARG A 413 -4.39 0.90 0.87
N GLY A 414 -4.75 2.06 1.38
CA GLY A 414 -3.88 2.96 2.13
C GLY A 414 -3.59 4.28 1.43
N ASP A 415 -2.90 5.14 2.13
CA ASP A 415 -2.61 6.50 1.71
C ASP A 415 -1.31 6.58 0.91
N LEU A 416 -1.32 7.39 -0.14
CA LEU A 416 -0.18 7.66 -1.00
C LEU A 416 0.27 9.11 -0.85
N LEU A 417 1.54 9.33 -0.56
CA LEU A 417 2.17 10.64 -0.70
C LEU A 417 2.66 10.81 -2.14
N LYS A 418 2.02 11.70 -2.88
CA LYS A 418 2.27 11.95 -4.31
C LYS A 418 3.05 13.24 -4.53
N LEU A 419 4.11 13.20 -5.34
CA LEU A 419 4.84 14.37 -5.83
C LEU A 419 4.62 14.51 -7.34
N ALA A 420 4.00 15.61 -7.75
CA ALA A 420 3.66 15.89 -9.14
C ALA A 420 4.28 17.20 -9.63
N ARG A 421 4.30 17.42 -10.94
CA ARG A 421 4.47 18.76 -11.50
C ARG A 421 3.21 19.59 -11.26
N LEU A 422 3.37 20.89 -11.07
CA LEU A 422 2.24 21.80 -10.87
C LEU A 422 1.31 21.84 -12.09
N GLN A 423 1.89 21.67 -13.28
CA GLN A 423 1.17 21.59 -14.54
C GLN A 423 1.26 20.14 -15.07
N GLY A 424 0.16 19.38 -15.00
CA GLY A 424 0.02 18.05 -15.59
C GLY A 424 0.56 16.84 -14.80
N GLY A 425 0.18 15.65 -15.24
CA GLY A 425 0.63 14.32 -14.82
C GLY A 425 0.20 13.88 -13.41
N GLU A 426 0.03 12.57 -13.19
CA GLU A 426 -0.36 12.00 -11.90
C GLU A 426 0.72 12.14 -10.81
N GLY A 427 1.97 12.33 -11.21
CA GLY A 427 3.11 12.38 -10.30
C GLY A 427 3.56 11.01 -9.79
N ARG A 428 4.79 10.95 -9.26
CA ARG A 428 5.33 9.74 -8.66
C ARG A 428 4.88 9.59 -7.21
N THR A 429 4.77 8.36 -6.74
CA THR A 429 4.56 8.04 -5.34
C THR A 429 5.90 8.14 -4.60
N LEU A 430 5.96 8.98 -3.56
CA LEU A 430 7.12 9.07 -2.67
C LEU A 430 7.04 8.07 -1.53
N MET A 431 5.83 7.84 -1.00
CA MET A 431 5.57 6.94 0.12
C MET A 431 4.17 6.37 0.00
N ARG A 432 4.01 5.12 0.41
CA ARG A 432 2.71 4.47 0.63
C ARG A 432 2.61 4.10 2.11
N LYS A 433 1.47 4.35 2.73
CA LYS A 433 1.18 3.94 4.10
C LYS A 433 -0.10 3.10 4.09
N ARG A 434 0.03 1.82 4.38
CA ARG A 434 -1.09 0.86 4.35
C ARG A 434 -1.90 0.88 5.63
N HIS A 435 -1.24 1.02 6.76
CA HIS A 435 -1.87 1.05 8.08
C HIS A 435 -1.73 2.44 8.71
N GLY A 436 -2.86 3.09 8.97
CA GLY A 436 -2.95 4.47 9.44
C GLY A 436 -3.10 5.47 8.30
N THR A 437 -3.07 6.75 8.62
CA THR A 437 -3.39 7.85 7.71
C THR A 437 -2.19 8.77 7.51
N LEU A 438 -2.00 9.24 6.28
CA LEU A 438 -1.16 10.40 5.97
C LEU A 438 -2.03 11.65 6.03
N TRP A 439 -1.53 12.67 6.71
CA TRP A 439 -2.28 13.91 6.90
C TRP A 439 -1.58 15.10 6.25
N SER A 440 -1.36 16.17 6.98
CA SER A 440 -0.76 17.41 6.49
C SER A 440 0.63 17.21 5.88
N THR A 441 0.94 18.01 4.89
CA THR A 441 2.20 17.93 4.13
C THR A 441 2.93 19.28 4.12
N ALA A 442 4.26 19.23 3.96
CA ALA A 442 5.09 20.38 3.63
C ALA A 442 6.16 20.02 2.60
N LEU A 443 6.53 20.96 1.75
CA LEU A 443 7.46 20.73 0.65
C LEU A 443 8.57 21.78 0.63
N THR A 444 9.82 21.31 0.66
CA THR A 444 11.01 22.13 0.40
C THR A 444 11.67 21.73 -0.91
N LYS A 445 12.75 22.45 -1.28
CA LYS A 445 13.54 22.08 -2.48
C LYS A 445 14.14 20.68 -2.37
N LYS A 446 14.52 20.22 -1.17
CA LYS A 446 15.26 18.96 -0.95
C LYS A 446 14.38 17.83 -0.39
N ARG A 447 13.35 18.12 0.40
CA ARG A 447 12.57 17.13 1.15
C ARG A 447 11.07 17.41 1.06
N ALA A 448 10.30 16.33 1.15
CA ALA A 448 8.87 16.31 1.37
C ALA A 448 8.62 15.84 2.80
N TYR A 449 7.77 16.54 3.54
CA TYR A 449 7.38 16.20 4.91
C TYR A 449 5.90 15.82 4.93
N VAL A 450 5.54 14.90 5.81
CA VAL A 450 4.15 14.47 5.99
C VAL A 450 3.91 14.03 7.42
N THR A 451 2.75 14.39 7.97
CA THR A 451 2.26 13.81 9.22
C THR A 451 1.73 12.40 8.97
N ALA A 452 2.22 11.44 9.72
CA ALA A 452 1.73 10.06 9.72
C ALA A 452 1.04 9.78 11.05
N ILE A 453 -0.19 9.27 10.98
CA ILE A 453 -1.02 8.92 12.14
C ILE A 453 -1.20 7.40 12.15
N ARG A 454 -1.02 6.75 13.31
CA ARG A 454 -1.25 5.32 13.50
C ARG A 454 -2.25 5.13 14.64
N GLY A 455 -3.45 4.62 14.32
CA GLY A 455 -4.49 4.35 15.31
C GLY A 455 -5.17 5.61 15.89
N ILE A 456 -5.94 5.41 16.96
CA ILE A 456 -6.58 6.46 17.76
C ILE A 456 -5.62 6.81 18.89
N GLY A 457 -5.17 8.08 18.98
CA GLY A 457 -4.31 8.55 20.07
C GLY A 457 -3.14 9.43 19.65
N PRO A 458 -2.24 9.81 20.56
CA PRO A 458 -1.18 10.82 20.32
C PRO A 458 -0.01 10.34 19.46
N SER A 459 -0.15 9.25 18.72
CA SER A 459 0.92 8.65 17.92
C SER A 459 1.17 9.37 16.57
N GLN A 460 1.01 10.70 16.53
CA GLN A 460 1.33 11.50 15.35
C GLN A 460 2.83 11.70 15.23
N LYS A 461 3.37 11.50 14.04
CA LYS A 461 4.79 11.72 13.76
C LYS A 461 5.01 12.37 12.39
N ILE A 462 6.01 13.23 12.32
CA ILE A 462 6.42 13.84 11.06
C ILE A 462 7.51 12.98 10.44
N LEU A 463 7.25 12.56 9.22
CA LEU A 463 8.20 11.82 8.38
C LEU A 463 8.69 12.73 7.26
N SER A 464 9.96 12.60 6.89
CA SER A 464 10.51 13.24 5.70
C SER A 464 10.96 12.21 4.67
N VAL A 465 10.81 12.57 3.40
CA VAL A 465 11.24 11.74 2.27
C VAL A 465 12.10 12.60 1.36
N LYS A 466 13.24 12.07 0.87
CA LYS A 466 14.05 12.74 -0.16
C LYS A 466 13.21 12.94 -1.42
N ARG A 467 13.29 14.14 -1.99
CA ARG A 467 12.54 14.56 -3.16
C ARG A 467 13.10 14.02 -4.48
#